data_c2aeb9e947609e2956b4e66eab93dee4
#
_entry.id   c2aeb9e947609e2956b4e66eab93dee4
#
_cell.length_a   1.000
_cell.length_b   1.000
_cell.length_c   1.000
_cell.angle_alpha   90.00
_cell.angle_beta   90.00
_cell.angle_gamma   90.00
#
_symmetry.space_group_name_H-M   'P 1'
#
loop_
_entity.id
_entity.type
_entity.pdbx_description
1 polymer ?
#
loop_
_entity_poly.entity_id
_entity_poly.type
_entity_poly.pdbx_seq_one_letter_code
_entity_poly.pdbx_strand_id
1 'polypeptide(L)'
;YIVPSRKFKGRFYALPQAPQQYKQLLMVSGFDKYFQIAPCFRDEDARADRSPGEFYQLDFEMSFATQEEVFRVGEEVLTATFEKFAPEGASVTAAPYPVISYKDAMLQFGSDKPDLRNPLRIMDVTEFFQRCTFKPFLKRTVRAIRVHADMSKGFHEKLLKFATSIGMGGLGYLEIMEDKSYKGPIDKFIPDDMKQEFAELTGLEVGDTIFFIADKEERANLFAGQLRNELGERLDLIEKNAFRFCFVNDFPMYEYNKDEKKMDFTHNPFSMPQGGLEALNTMNPEDILAYQYDIVCNGVELSSGAVRNHDLCPATRRYGPWYRQNDHAAEK
;
A
#
# COMPACT_ATOMS: atom_id res chain seq x y z
N TYR A 1 -10.32 9.69 24.15
CA TYR A 1 -11.49 9.73 25.05
C TYR A 1 -11.07 9.75 26.50
N ILE A 2 -11.61 10.67 27.31
CA ILE A 2 -11.33 10.79 28.74
C ILE A 2 -12.64 10.68 29.56
N VAL A 3 -12.53 10.10 30.77
CA VAL A 3 -13.64 9.93 31.72
C VAL A 3 -13.29 10.63 33.02
N PRO A 4 -14.07 11.63 33.47
CA PRO A 4 -13.76 12.35 34.71
C PRO A 4 -13.81 11.42 35.93
N SER A 5 -12.84 11.57 36.82
CA SER A 5 -12.81 10.82 38.08
C SER A 5 -13.76 11.46 39.09
N ARG A 6 -14.68 10.67 39.63
CA ARG A 6 -15.53 11.11 40.75
C ARG A 6 -14.77 11.16 42.07
N LYS A 7 -13.74 10.35 42.20
CA LYS A 7 -12.97 10.18 43.45
C LYS A 7 -11.83 11.20 43.61
N PHE A 8 -11.22 11.58 42.49
CA PHE A 8 -10.07 12.48 42.49
C PHE A 8 -10.38 13.75 41.68
N LYS A 9 -10.60 14.86 42.38
CA LYS A 9 -10.89 16.14 41.74
C LYS A 9 -9.77 16.55 40.79
N GLY A 10 -10.12 16.94 39.57
CA GLY A 10 -9.18 17.41 38.55
C GLY A 10 -8.40 16.25 37.86
N ARG A 11 -8.74 14.99 38.11
CA ARG A 11 -8.15 13.82 37.44
C ARG A 11 -9.16 13.16 36.51
N PHE A 12 -8.62 12.48 35.50
CA PHE A 12 -9.38 11.77 34.49
C PHE A 12 -8.81 10.37 34.29
N TYR A 13 -9.66 9.46 33.88
CA TYR A 13 -9.26 8.21 33.26
C TYR A 13 -9.23 8.39 31.75
N ALA A 14 -8.29 7.77 31.05
CA ALA A 14 -8.29 7.64 29.60
C ALA A 14 -8.79 6.26 29.21
N LEU A 15 -9.63 6.18 28.19
CA LEU A 15 -9.95 4.91 27.55
C LEU A 15 -8.72 4.41 26.76
N PRO A 16 -8.49 3.08 26.72
CA PRO A 16 -7.29 2.55 26.07
C PRO A 16 -7.31 2.80 24.56
N GLN A 17 -6.23 3.32 24.02
CA GLN A 17 -6.04 3.51 22.58
C GLN A 17 -5.47 2.25 21.92
N ALA A 18 -4.65 1.50 22.65
CA ALA A 18 -4.03 0.23 22.26
C ALA A 18 -3.53 -0.54 23.48
N PRO A 19 -3.40 -1.88 23.44
CA PRO A 19 -2.90 -2.70 24.55
C PRO A 19 -1.37 -2.66 24.70
N GLN A 20 -0.69 -1.63 24.28
CA GLN A 20 0.76 -1.58 24.10
C GLN A 20 1.57 -1.75 25.39
N GLN A 21 1.18 -1.08 26.47
CA GLN A 21 1.98 -1.09 27.72
C GLN A 21 2.03 -2.46 28.38
N TYR A 22 0.89 -3.12 28.51
CA TYR A 22 0.80 -4.43 29.17
C TYR A 22 1.51 -5.51 28.38
N LYS A 23 1.33 -5.57 27.05
CA LYS A 23 2.02 -6.56 26.23
C LYS A 23 3.54 -6.39 26.30
N GLN A 24 4.01 -5.14 26.29
CA GLN A 24 5.45 -4.86 26.40
C GLN A 24 6.02 -5.34 27.74
N LEU A 25 5.32 -5.11 28.85
CA LEU A 25 5.72 -5.61 30.16
C LEU A 25 5.73 -7.13 30.23
N LEU A 26 4.75 -7.80 29.64
CA LEU A 26 4.68 -9.26 29.58
C LEU A 26 5.86 -9.84 28.80
N MET A 27 6.15 -9.29 27.61
CA MET A 27 7.27 -9.75 26.79
C MET A 27 8.63 -9.53 27.49
N VAL A 28 8.83 -8.38 28.13
CA VAL A 28 10.04 -8.11 28.93
C VAL A 28 10.16 -9.03 30.13
N SER A 29 9.03 -9.50 30.69
CA SER A 29 9.00 -10.47 31.80
C SER A 29 9.31 -11.89 31.37
N GLY A 30 9.55 -12.17 30.11
CA GLY A 30 9.97 -13.48 29.59
C GLY A 30 8.83 -14.34 29.05
N PHE A 31 7.69 -13.76 28.73
CA PHE A 31 6.65 -14.50 27.99
C PHE A 31 7.05 -14.61 26.51
N ASP A 32 7.04 -15.82 25.98
CA ASP A 32 7.45 -16.08 24.59
C ASP A 32 6.35 -15.74 23.58
N LYS A 33 5.09 -15.93 23.96
CA LYS A 33 3.92 -15.69 23.11
C LYS A 33 2.81 -15.05 23.91
N TYR A 34 2.17 -14.07 23.29
CA TYR A 34 1.08 -13.33 23.88
C TYR A 34 0.00 -13.10 22.83
N PHE A 35 -1.26 -13.15 23.23
CA PHE A 35 -2.34 -12.56 22.47
C PHE A 35 -3.42 -12.02 23.39
N GLN A 36 -4.15 -11.04 22.90
CA GLN A 36 -5.28 -10.43 23.58
C GLN A 36 -6.32 -9.95 22.56
N ILE A 37 -7.59 -10.02 22.93
CA ILE A 37 -8.67 -9.29 22.25
C ILE A 37 -8.99 -8.09 23.13
N ALA A 38 -8.53 -6.91 22.73
CA ALA A 38 -8.56 -5.69 23.54
C ALA A 38 -9.53 -4.65 22.96
N PRO A 39 -10.38 -4.03 23.78
CA PRO A 39 -11.15 -2.86 23.36
C PRO A 39 -10.20 -1.68 23.16
N CYS A 40 -10.34 -1.00 22.02
CA CYS A 40 -9.56 0.18 21.64
C CYS A 40 -10.49 1.33 21.28
N PHE A 41 -10.04 2.55 21.63
CA PHE A 41 -10.79 3.79 21.40
C PHE A 41 -9.86 4.82 20.76
N ARG A 42 -10.16 5.22 19.53
CA ARG A 42 -9.37 6.20 18.79
C ARG A 42 -10.27 7.34 18.30
N ASP A 43 -9.87 8.56 18.59
CA ASP A 43 -10.55 9.78 18.15
C ASP A 43 -9.94 10.22 16.81
N GLU A 44 -10.18 9.41 15.80
CA GLU A 44 -9.75 9.63 14.42
C GLU A 44 -11.00 9.79 13.55
N ASP A 45 -10.83 10.24 12.31
CA ASP A 45 -11.92 10.32 11.34
C ASP A 45 -12.55 8.94 11.13
N ALA A 46 -13.61 8.69 11.87
CA ALA A 46 -14.31 7.40 11.86
C ALA A 46 -14.94 7.15 10.49
N ARG A 47 -14.55 6.04 9.86
CA ARG A 47 -15.24 5.48 8.70
C ARG A 47 -16.11 4.34 9.20
N ALA A 48 -17.42 4.58 9.26
CA ALA A 48 -18.38 3.63 9.82
C ALA A 48 -18.36 2.24 9.15
N ASP A 49 -17.90 2.17 7.91
CA ASP A 49 -17.80 0.95 7.12
C ASP A 49 -16.54 0.11 7.40
N ARG A 50 -15.48 0.71 7.98
CA ARG A 50 -14.20 0.00 8.12
C ARG A 50 -13.32 0.42 9.30
N SER A 51 -13.54 1.57 9.90
CA SER A 51 -12.68 2.11 10.98
C SER A 51 -13.52 2.91 11.98
N PRO A 52 -14.35 2.25 12.81
CA PRO A 52 -15.08 2.92 13.89
C PRO A 52 -14.11 3.41 14.96
N GLY A 53 -14.47 4.48 15.67
CA GLY A 53 -13.67 5.02 16.79
C GLY A 53 -13.58 4.10 18.00
N GLU A 54 -14.44 3.06 18.06
CA GLU A 54 -14.46 1.99 19.05
C GLU A 54 -14.40 0.65 18.34
N PHE A 55 -13.40 -0.18 18.66
CA PHE A 55 -13.21 -1.50 18.05
C PHE A 55 -12.45 -2.44 18.98
N TYR A 56 -12.46 -3.73 18.65
CA TYR A 56 -11.61 -4.72 19.30
C TYR A 56 -10.42 -5.06 18.43
N GLN A 57 -9.23 -5.01 19.02
CA GLN A 57 -7.99 -5.39 18.37
C GLN A 57 -7.58 -6.79 18.84
N LEU A 58 -7.44 -7.72 17.89
CA LEU A 58 -6.74 -8.98 18.14
C LEU A 58 -5.24 -8.71 18.00
N ASP A 59 -4.53 -8.75 19.09
CA ASP A 59 -3.14 -8.35 19.21
C ASP A 59 -2.26 -9.55 19.59
N PHE A 60 -1.16 -9.73 18.84
CA PHE A 60 -0.20 -10.82 19.05
C PHE A 60 1.22 -10.27 19.24
N GLU A 61 1.99 -10.92 20.10
CA GLU A 61 3.43 -10.73 20.19
C GLU A 61 4.12 -12.10 20.30
N MET A 62 5.23 -12.24 19.59
CA MET A 62 6.03 -13.46 19.60
C MET A 62 7.51 -13.11 19.80
N SER A 63 8.15 -13.67 20.82
CA SER A 63 9.59 -13.58 21.03
C SER A 63 10.32 -14.61 20.19
N PHE A 64 11.56 -14.30 19.79
CA PHE A 64 12.46 -15.20 19.05
C PHE A 64 11.87 -15.72 17.73
N ALA A 65 10.93 -14.97 17.15
CA ALA A 65 10.25 -15.32 15.91
C ALA A 65 10.76 -14.51 14.73
N THR A 66 10.83 -15.13 13.56
CA THR A 66 11.05 -14.45 12.29
C THR A 66 9.75 -13.86 11.77
N GLN A 67 9.84 -12.97 10.77
CA GLN A 67 8.67 -12.41 10.09
C GLN A 67 7.80 -13.51 9.47
N GLU A 68 8.42 -14.52 8.86
CA GLU A 68 7.72 -15.64 8.22
C GLU A 68 6.99 -16.53 9.24
N GLU A 69 7.50 -16.67 10.45
CA GLU A 69 6.81 -17.39 11.52
C GLU A 69 5.56 -16.65 11.99
N VAL A 70 5.62 -15.32 12.04
CA VAL A 70 4.44 -14.49 12.34
C VAL A 70 3.43 -14.53 11.20
N PHE A 71 3.89 -14.53 9.94
CA PHE A 71 3.02 -14.69 8.77
C PHE A 71 2.21 -15.98 8.83
N ARG A 72 2.84 -17.11 9.14
CA ARG A 72 2.16 -18.41 9.29
C ARG A 72 1.05 -18.36 10.35
N VAL A 73 1.29 -17.73 11.49
CA VAL A 73 0.26 -17.57 12.53
C VAL A 73 -0.89 -16.70 12.02
N GLY A 74 -0.59 -15.59 11.34
CA GLY A 74 -1.60 -14.73 10.73
C GLY A 74 -2.45 -15.48 9.69
N GLU A 75 -1.82 -16.25 8.82
CA GLU A 75 -2.49 -17.09 7.82
C GLU A 75 -3.43 -18.12 8.45
N GLU A 76 -2.94 -18.89 9.44
CA GLU A 76 -3.75 -19.90 10.12
C GLU A 76 -4.99 -19.29 10.76
N VAL A 77 -4.83 -18.20 11.50
CA VAL A 77 -5.92 -17.53 12.21
C VAL A 77 -6.92 -16.91 11.25
N LEU A 78 -6.45 -16.18 10.25
CA LEU A 78 -7.33 -15.48 9.31
C LEU A 78 -8.04 -16.45 8.38
N THR A 79 -7.34 -17.44 7.80
CA THR A 79 -7.97 -18.46 6.96
C THR A 79 -9.07 -19.18 7.73
N ALA A 80 -8.78 -19.72 8.91
CA ALA A 80 -9.77 -20.45 9.72
C ALA A 80 -10.96 -19.57 10.13
N THR A 81 -10.71 -18.27 10.41
CA THR A 81 -11.76 -17.33 10.78
C THR A 81 -12.67 -17.03 9.60
N PHE A 82 -12.10 -16.71 8.45
CA PHE A 82 -12.87 -16.36 7.27
C PHE A 82 -13.59 -17.57 6.67
N GLU A 83 -12.98 -18.75 6.63
CA GLU A 83 -13.66 -19.98 6.20
C GLU A 83 -14.89 -20.30 7.07
N LYS A 84 -14.80 -20.01 8.38
CA LYS A 84 -15.89 -20.29 9.31
C LYS A 84 -17.04 -19.27 9.25
N PHE A 85 -16.74 -18.00 9.01
CA PHE A 85 -17.70 -16.89 9.16
C PHE A 85 -18.05 -16.20 7.84
N ALA A 86 -17.38 -16.50 6.75
CA ALA A 86 -17.71 -15.95 5.44
C ALA A 86 -19.11 -16.41 4.98
N PRO A 87 -19.76 -15.63 4.12
CA PRO A 87 -21.02 -16.05 3.51
C PRO A 87 -20.89 -17.40 2.78
N GLU A 88 -22.00 -18.16 2.72
CA GLU A 88 -22.04 -19.43 2.02
C GLU A 88 -21.57 -19.30 0.56
N GLY A 89 -20.67 -20.18 0.14
CA GLY A 89 -20.08 -20.17 -1.20
C GLY A 89 -19.00 -19.10 -1.42
N ALA A 90 -18.58 -18.36 -0.38
CA ALA A 90 -17.47 -17.45 -0.51
C ALA A 90 -16.13 -18.21 -0.64
N SER A 91 -15.24 -17.71 -1.50
CA SER A 91 -13.90 -18.25 -1.63
C SER A 91 -12.89 -17.41 -0.81
N VAL A 92 -12.03 -18.11 -0.08
CA VAL A 92 -10.99 -17.50 0.76
C VAL A 92 -9.62 -17.89 0.20
N THR A 93 -8.65 -16.97 0.22
CA THR A 93 -7.27 -17.29 -0.20
C THR A 93 -6.72 -18.39 0.69
N ALA A 94 -6.23 -19.48 0.08
CA ALA A 94 -5.51 -20.52 0.79
C ALA A 94 -4.09 -20.05 1.15
N ALA A 95 -3.57 -20.49 2.30
CA ALA A 95 -2.18 -20.30 2.64
C ALA A 95 -1.24 -21.11 1.72
N PRO A 96 -0.02 -20.61 1.42
CA PRO A 96 0.53 -19.34 1.85
C PRO A 96 -0.06 -18.15 1.06
N TYR A 97 -0.24 -17.02 1.74
CA TYR A 97 -0.71 -15.81 1.08
C TYR A 97 0.39 -15.19 0.19
N PRO A 98 0.03 -14.57 -0.94
CA PRO A 98 0.99 -13.81 -1.72
C PRO A 98 1.66 -12.72 -0.87
N VAL A 99 2.98 -12.58 -1.03
CA VAL A 99 3.76 -11.49 -0.44
C VAL A 99 4.15 -10.53 -1.55
N ILE A 100 3.78 -9.27 -1.39
CA ILE A 100 4.00 -8.21 -2.39
C ILE A 100 4.83 -7.12 -1.71
N SER A 101 5.95 -6.72 -2.33
CA SER A 101 6.73 -5.60 -1.79
C SER A 101 5.92 -4.30 -1.86
N TYR A 102 6.15 -3.38 -0.93
CA TYR A 102 5.54 -2.04 -0.97
C TYR A 102 5.75 -1.36 -2.35
N LYS A 103 6.95 -1.47 -2.90
CA LYS A 103 7.29 -0.93 -4.21
C LYS A 103 6.43 -1.54 -5.32
N ASP A 104 6.27 -2.86 -5.32
CA ASP A 104 5.44 -3.56 -6.30
C ASP A 104 3.95 -3.27 -6.09
N ALA A 105 3.50 -3.15 -4.86
CA ALA A 105 2.12 -2.77 -4.54
C ALA A 105 1.80 -1.38 -5.10
N MET A 106 2.66 -0.39 -4.86
CA MET A 106 2.50 0.96 -5.41
C MET A 106 2.58 0.99 -6.93
N LEU A 107 3.47 0.19 -7.55
CA LEU A 107 3.59 0.12 -9.00
C LEU A 107 2.38 -0.56 -9.65
N GLN A 108 2.03 -1.77 -9.20
CA GLN A 108 1.06 -2.63 -9.91
C GLN A 108 -0.39 -2.33 -9.54
N PHE A 109 -0.64 -1.73 -8.36
CA PHE A 109 -1.98 -1.47 -7.85
C PHE A 109 -2.25 0.01 -7.55
N GLY A 110 -1.20 0.84 -7.48
CA GLY A 110 -1.30 2.25 -7.12
C GLY A 110 -1.71 2.48 -5.67
N SER A 111 -1.47 1.50 -4.81
CA SER A 111 -1.85 1.51 -3.39
C SER A 111 -1.03 0.48 -2.62
N ASP A 112 -0.70 0.78 -1.39
CA ASP A 112 -0.14 -0.16 -0.42
C ASP A 112 -1.20 -1.13 0.17
N LYS A 113 -2.45 -0.98 -0.24
CA LYS A 113 -3.58 -1.87 0.12
C LYS A 113 -4.20 -2.46 -1.15
N PRO A 114 -3.52 -3.41 -1.83
CA PRO A 114 -3.98 -3.96 -3.10
C PRO A 114 -5.28 -4.77 -2.96
N ASP A 115 -6.25 -4.52 -3.85
CA ASP A 115 -7.40 -5.42 -4.02
C ASP A 115 -7.08 -6.46 -5.11
N LEU A 116 -6.80 -7.69 -4.68
CA LEU A 116 -6.45 -8.77 -5.59
C LEU A 116 -7.64 -9.37 -6.35
N ARG A 117 -8.87 -9.03 -5.97
CA ARG A 117 -10.08 -9.41 -6.73
C ARG A 117 -10.15 -8.74 -8.09
N ASN A 118 -9.56 -7.55 -8.22
CA ASN A 118 -9.44 -6.85 -9.48
C ASN A 118 -8.23 -7.40 -10.27
N PRO A 119 -8.44 -8.04 -11.44
CA PRO A 119 -7.35 -8.66 -12.21
C PRO A 119 -6.43 -7.67 -12.90
N LEU A 120 -6.85 -6.42 -13.06
CA LEU A 120 -6.07 -5.40 -13.76
C LEU A 120 -4.77 -5.10 -13.03
N ARG A 121 -3.71 -4.84 -13.81
CA ARG A 121 -2.40 -4.41 -13.28
C ARG A 121 -1.95 -3.14 -13.96
N ILE A 122 -1.30 -2.30 -13.19
CA ILE A 122 -0.63 -1.11 -13.68
C ILE A 122 0.76 -1.50 -14.16
N MET A 123 1.18 -0.97 -15.30
CA MET A 123 2.49 -1.19 -15.91
C MET A 123 3.26 0.12 -15.99
N ASP A 124 4.57 0.05 -15.84
CA ASP A 124 5.46 1.18 -16.10
C ASP A 124 5.87 1.19 -17.58
N VAL A 125 5.49 2.24 -18.27
CA VAL A 125 5.87 2.47 -19.68
C VAL A 125 6.65 3.77 -19.85
N THR A 126 7.21 4.27 -18.76
CA THR A 126 7.94 5.54 -18.70
C THR A 126 9.10 5.57 -19.68
N GLU A 127 10.02 4.62 -19.62
CA GLU A 127 11.21 4.59 -20.47
C GLU A 127 10.85 4.52 -21.95
N PHE A 128 9.83 3.75 -22.31
CA PHE A 128 9.33 3.68 -23.66
C PHE A 128 8.92 5.06 -24.16
N PHE A 129 8.06 5.77 -23.43
CA PHE A 129 7.54 7.06 -23.84
C PHE A 129 8.56 8.22 -23.78
N GLN A 130 9.66 8.10 -23.02
CA GLN A 130 10.75 9.07 -23.09
C GLN A 130 11.46 9.08 -24.47
N ARG A 131 11.36 7.99 -25.25
CA ARG A 131 11.89 7.88 -26.62
C ARG A 131 10.88 8.30 -27.69
N CYS A 132 9.63 8.54 -27.31
CA CYS A 132 8.56 8.99 -28.21
C CYS A 132 8.50 10.52 -28.30
N THR A 133 7.67 11.03 -29.20
CA THR A 133 7.55 12.48 -29.47
C THR A 133 6.40 13.17 -28.73
N PHE A 134 5.64 12.44 -27.90
CA PHE A 134 4.48 12.96 -27.22
C PHE A 134 4.85 13.84 -26.02
N LYS A 135 4.92 15.14 -26.24
CA LYS A 135 5.35 16.13 -25.24
C LYS A 135 4.69 16.01 -23.86
N PRO A 136 3.37 15.72 -23.74
CA PRO A 136 2.74 15.57 -22.41
C PRO A 136 3.29 14.43 -21.54
N PHE A 137 3.96 13.42 -22.14
CA PHE A 137 4.54 12.29 -21.42
C PHE A 137 6.03 12.47 -21.13
N LEU A 138 6.70 13.39 -21.85
CA LEU A 138 8.12 13.62 -21.64
C LEU A 138 8.42 14.17 -20.24
N LYS A 139 9.47 13.68 -19.61
CA LYS A 139 9.91 14.03 -18.24
C LYS A 139 8.83 13.78 -17.17
N ARG A 140 7.92 12.85 -17.42
CA ARG A 140 6.91 12.39 -16.49
C ARG A 140 6.97 10.88 -16.35
N THR A 141 6.55 10.38 -15.24
CA THR A 141 6.26 8.96 -15.06
C THR A 141 4.99 8.63 -15.82
N VAL A 142 5.04 7.58 -16.64
CA VAL A 142 3.91 7.12 -17.46
C VAL A 142 3.52 5.72 -17.00
N ARG A 143 2.30 5.60 -16.51
CA ARG A 143 1.67 4.34 -16.14
C ARG A 143 0.66 3.94 -17.18
N ALA A 144 0.48 2.63 -17.37
CA ALA A 144 -0.49 2.09 -18.31
C ALA A 144 -1.33 1.00 -17.68
N ILE A 145 -2.60 0.90 -18.10
CA ILE A 145 -3.52 -0.17 -17.69
C ILE A 145 -4.12 -0.78 -18.93
N ARG A 146 -3.86 -2.06 -19.16
CA ARG A 146 -4.44 -2.86 -20.25
C ARG A 146 -5.75 -3.48 -19.81
N VAL A 147 -6.74 -3.45 -20.68
CA VAL A 147 -8.06 -4.05 -20.46
C VAL A 147 -8.49 -4.75 -21.74
N HIS A 148 -8.90 -6.01 -21.62
CA HIS A 148 -9.51 -6.73 -22.72
C HIS A 148 -11.04 -6.62 -22.61
N ALA A 149 -11.61 -5.62 -23.30
CA ALA A 149 -13.04 -5.39 -23.32
C ALA A 149 -13.43 -4.48 -24.51
N ASP A 150 -14.58 -4.75 -25.10
CA ASP A 150 -15.18 -3.86 -26.10
C ASP A 150 -15.79 -2.64 -25.38
N MET A 151 -15.32 -1.45 -25.75
CA MET A 151 -15.69 -0.22 -25.09
C MET A 151 -16.34 0.75 -26.06
N SER A 152 -17.55 1.18 -25.74
CA SER A 152 -18.24 2.21 -26.50
C SER A 152 -17.58 3.59 -26.33
N LYS A 153 -17.77 4.47 -27.33
CA LYS A 153 -17.34 5.87 -27.23
C LYS A 153 -17.87 6.55 -25.96
N GLY A 154 -19.12 6.26 -25.57
CA GLY A 154 -19.72 6.80 -24.34
C GLY A 154 -19.03 6.30 -23.07
N PHE A 155 -18.41 5.11 -23.09
CA PHE A 155 -17.60 4.62 -21.99
C PHE A 155 -16.33 5.46 -21.82
N HIS A 156 -15.60 5.72 -22.91
CA HIS A 156 -14.40 6.56 -22.89
C HIS A 156 -14.70 7.99 -22.39
N GLU A 157 -15.82 8.57 -22.83
CA GLU A 157 -16.24 9.91 -22.35
C GLU A 157 -16.54 9.95 -20.84
N LYS A 158 -17.20 8.92 -20.32
CA LYS A 158 -17.47 8.80 -18.89
C LYS A 158 -16.18 8.59 -18.09
N LEU A 159 -15.25 7.78 -18.60
CA LEU A 159 -13.97 7.52 -17.97
C LEU A 159 -13.09 8.78 -17.96
N LEU A 160 -13.09 9.57 -19.04
CA LEU A 160 -12.40 10.86 -19.08
C LEU A 160 -12.98 11.87 -18.07
N LYS A 161 -14.31 11.89 -17.88
CA LYS A 161 -14.93 12.72 -16.84
C LYS A 161 -14.49 12.30 -15.44
N PHE A 162 -14.43 11.00 -15.17
CA PHE A 162 -13.89 10.48 -13.92
C PHE A 162 -12.43 10.90 -13.74
N ALA A 163 -11.57 10.68 -14.73
CA ALA A 163 -10.16 11.07 -14.68
C ALA A 163 -9.99 12.56 -14.37
N THR A 164 -10.80 13.42 -15.00
CA THR A 164 -10.80 14.86 -14.71
C THR A 164 -11.27 15.17 -13.29
N SER A 165 -12.28 14.46 -12.78
CA SER A 165 -12.82 14.69 -11.43
C SER A 165 -11.82 14.35 -10.32
N ILE A 166 -10.91 13.42 -10.57
CA ILE A 166 -9.82 13.07 -9.63
C ILE A 166 -8.56 13.94 -9.80
N GLY A 167 -8.59 14.92 -10.74
CA GLY A 167 -7.52 15.89 -10.93
C GLY A 167 -6.49 15.54 -12.01
N MET A 168 -6.78 14.57 -12.89
CA MET A 168 -5.94 14.29 -14.06
C MET A 168 -6.15 15.37 -15.14
N GLY A 169 -5.07 15.75 -15.83
CA GLY A 169 -5.11 16.71 -16.94
C GLY A 169 -5.68 16.15 -18.25
N GLY A 170 -5.92 14.83 -18.31
CA GLY A 170 -6.45 14.11 -19.46
C GLY A 170 -6.24 12.60 -19.31
N LEU A 171 -6.84 11.84 -20.21
CA LEU A 171 -6.70 10.39 -20.27
C LEU A 171 -6.40 9.97 -21.71
N GLY A 172 -5.17 9.49 -21.95
CA GLY A 172 -4.78 8.89 -23.23
C GLY A 172 -5.22 7.44 -23.32
N TYR A 173 -5.51 6.97 -24.51
CA TYR A 173 -5.79 5.54 -24.74
C TYR A 173 -5.42 5.10 -26.14
N LEU A 174 -5.29 3.77 -26.34
CA LEU A 174 -5.17 3.08 -27.60
C LEU A 174 -6.06 1.85 -27.60
N GLU A 175 -6.72 1.58 -28.70
CA GLU A 175 -7.45 0.34 -29.00
C GLU A 175 -6.67 -0.46 -30.03
N ILE A 176 -6.60 -1.78 -29.86
CA ILE A 176 -5.94 -2.69 -30.81
C ILE A 176 -7.01 -3.34 -31.66
N MET A 177 -7.03 -2.96 -32.94
CA MET A 177 -8.03 -3.40 -33.90
C MET A 177 -7.77 -4.83 -34.40
N GLU A 178 -8.76 -5.45 -35.07
CA GLU A 178 -8.65 -6.81 -35.61
C GLU A 178 -7.49 -6.98 -36.59
N ASP A 179 -7.17 -5.95 -37.36
CA ASP A 179 -6.03 -5.89 -38.28
C ASP A 179 -4.69 -5.60 -37.61
N LYS A 180 -4.66 -5.60 -36.25
CA LYS A 180 -3.53 -5.23 -35.39
C LYS A 180 -3.10 -3.76 -35.51
N SER A 181 -3.86 -2.92 -36.18
CA SER A 181 -3.62 -1.48 -36.18
C SER A 181 -4.00 -0.87 -34.83
N TYR A 182 -3.36 0.24 -34.51
CA TYR A 182 -3.67 1.03 -33.30
C TYR A 182 -4.67 2.12 -33.66
N LYS A 183 -5.65 2.31 -32.79
CA LYS A 183 -6.63 3.40 -32.93
C LYS A 183 -6.75 4.15 -31.61
N GLY A 184 -6.60 5.46 -31.65
CA GLY A 184 -6.74 6.31 -30.47
C GLY A 184 -5.88 7.56 -30.54
N PRO A 185 -6.01 8.45 -29.55
CA PRO A 185 -5.32 9.75 -29.58
C PRO A 185 -3.78 9.62 -29.45
N ILE A 186 -3.27 8.50 -28.98
CA ILE A 186 -1.84 8.28 -28.72
C ILE A 186 -1.14 7.60 -29.91
N ASP A 187 -1.85 6.91 -30.81
CA ASP A 187 -1.28 6.13 -31.92
C ASP A 187 -0.22 6.91 -32.73
N LYS A 188 -0.57 8.10 -33.16
CA LYS A 188 0.32 8.96 -33.97
C LYS A 188 1.64 9.38 -33.30
N PHE A 189 1.80 9.09 -32.03
CA PHE A 189 2.99 9.42 -31.24
C PHE A 189 3.88 8.21 -30.97
N ILE A 190 3.43 7.01 -31.33
CA ILE A 190 4.22 5.78 -31.28
C ILE A 190 4.73 5.53 -32.71
N PRO A 191 6.04 5.63 -32.96
CA PRO A 191 6.62 5.31 -34.26
C PRO A 191 6.31 3.87 -34.68
N ASP A 192 6.12 3.63 -35.98
CA ASP A 192 5.74 2.30 -36.47
C ASP A 192 6.80 1.23 -36.17
N ASP A 193 8.07 1.62 -36.18
CA ASP A 193 9.21 0.75 -35.84
C ASP A 193 9.29 0.42 -34.34
N MET A 194 8.58 1.13 -33.48
CA MET A 194 8.49 0.88 -32.04
C MET A 194 7.20 0.14 -31.62
N LYS A 195 6.23 -0.04 -32.54
CA LYS A 195 4.94 -0.67 -32.17
C LYS A 195 5.07 -2.12 -31.72
N GLN A 196 6.01 -2.87 -32.32
CA GLN A 196 6.27 -4.25 -31.89
C GLN A 196 6.86 -4.30 -30.49
N GLU A 197 7.86 -3.47 -30.20
CA GLU A 197 8.45 -3.37 -28.85
C GLU A 197 7.38 -2.98 -27.81
N PHE A 198 6.50 -2.04 -28.18
CA PHE A 198 5.42 -1.63 -27.29
C PHE A 198 4.42 -2.75 -27.01
N ALA A 199 4.04 -3.53 -28.03
CA ALA A 199 3.16 -4.68 -27.87
C ALA A 199 3.79 -5.77 -27.00
N GLU A 200 5.09 -6.03 -27.18
CA GLU A 200 5.83 -6.99 -26.33
C GLU A 200 5.93 -6.51 -24.88
N LEU A 201 6.25 -5.24 -24.64
CA LEU A 201 6.34 -4.63 -23.32
C LEU A 201 5.02 -4.70 -22.54
N THR A 202 3.91 -4.45 -23.24
CA THR A 202 2.58 -4.32 -22.61
C THR A 202 1.73 -5.57 -22.74
N GLY A 203 2.17 -6.56 -23.51
CA GLY A 203 1.43 -7.77 -23.80
C GLY A 203 0.12 -7.51 -24.54
N LEU A 204 0.05 -6.48 -25.38
CA LEU A 204 -1.17 -6.10 -26.11
C LEU A 204 -1.60 -7.14 -27.12
N GLU A 205 -2.88 -7.44 -27.13
CA GLU A 205 -3.55 -8.36 -28.04
C GLU A 205 -4.69 -7.63 -28.77
N VAL A 206 -5.17 -8.25 -29.86
CA VAL A 206 -6.35 -7.76 -30.58
C VAL A 206 -7.57 -7.68 -29.65
N GLY A 207 -8.29 -6.58 -29.66
CA GLY A 207 -9.42 -6.32 -28.78
C GLY A 207 -9.05 -5.69 -27.43
N ASP A 208 -7.76 -5.45 -27.18
CA ASP A 208 -7.34 -4.71 -26.00
C ASP A 208 -7.50 -3.20 -26.15
N THR A 209 -7.82 -2.56 -25.05
CA THR A 209 -7.66 -1.13 -24.85
C THR A 209 -6.62 -0.88 -23.75
N ILE A 210 -5.68 0.01 -24.00
CA ILE A 210 -4.71 0.44 -23.02
C ILE A 210 -4.87 1.93 -22.69
N PHE A 211 -4.95 2.26 -21.41
CA PHE A 211 -5.08 3.63 -20.89
C PHE A 211 -3.76 4.12 -20.33
N PHE A 212 -3.49 5.41 -20.47
CA PHE A 212 -2.23 6.04 -20.06
C PHE A 212 -2.45 7.14 -19.04
N ILE A 213 -1.63 7.13 -18.00
CA ILE A 213 -1.60 8.10 -16.92
C ILE A 213 -0.19 8.71 -16.87
N ALA A 214 -0.06 10.03 -16.99
CA ALA A 214 1.24 10.70 -16.96
C ALA A 214 1.24 11.87 -15.99
N ASP A 215 2.06 11.79 -14.94
CA ASP A 215 2.26 12.87 -13.96
C ASP A 215 3.63 12.66 -13.25
N LYS A 216 3.88 13.40 -12.16
CA LYS A 216 4.93 13.05 -11.20
C LYS A 216 4.63 11.66 -10.60
N GLU A 217 5.65 10.92 -10.25
CA GLU A 217 5.53 9.50 -9.87
C GLU A 217 4.45 9.23 -8.81
N GLU A 218 4.48 9.94 -7.69
CA GLU A 218 3.49 9.80 -6.60
C GLU A 218 2.06 9.96 -7.11
N ARG A 219 1.82 11.00 -7.93
CA ARG A 219 0.49 11.28 -8.50
C ARG A 219 0.13 10.30 -9.62
N ALA A 220 1.09 9.88 -10.42
CA ALA A 220 0.86 8.88 -11.47
C ALA A 220 0.41 7.55 -10.88
N ASN A 221 1.06 7.10 -9.79
CA ASN A 221 0.68 5.89 -9.08
C ASN A 221 -0.72 6.02 -8.45
N LEU A 222 -1.00 7.13 -7.75
CA LEU A 222 -2.31 7.39 -7.14
C LEU A 222 -3.44 7.39 -8.19
N PHE A 223 -3.27 8.14 -9.28
CA PHE A 223 -4.28 8.21 -10.35
C PHE A 223 -4.46 6.87 -11.06
N ALA A 224 -3.37 6.14 -11.30
CA ALA A 224 -3.44 4.82 -11.90
C ALA A 224 -4.19 3.82 -11.00
N GLY A 225 -3.98 3.86 -9.69
CA GLY A 225 -4.73 3.06 -8.72
C GLY A 225 -6.22 3.38 -8.74
N GLN A 226 -6.59 4.66 -8.71
CA GLN A 226 -7.99 5.09 -8.78
C GLN A 226 -8.64 4.69 -10.11
N LEU A 227 -7.93 4.88 -11.24
CA LEU A 227 -8.43 4.47 -12.56
C LEU A 227 -8.58 2.95 -12.68
N ARG A 228 -7.63 2.18 -12.12
CA ARG A 228 -7.68 0.72 -12.06
C ARG A 228 -8.94 0.23 -11.34
N ASN A 229 -9.25 0.83 -10.20
CA ASN A 229 -10.45 0.47 -9.42
C ASN A 229 -11.72 0.83 -10.20
N GLU A 230 -11.80 2.03 -10.75
CA GLU A 230 -12.93 2.48 -11.56
C GLU A 230 -13.17 1.58 -12.80
N LEU A 231 -12.10 1.16 -13.48
CA LEU A 231 -12.18 0.23 -14.60
C LEU A 231 -12.69 -1.15 -14.14
N GLY A 232 -12.17 -1.66 -13.03
CA GLY A 232 -12.59 -2.94 -12.45
C GLY A 232 -14.07 -2.95 -12.10
N GLU A 233 -14.57 -1.89 -11.51
CA GLU A 233 -16.00 -1.73 -11.15
C GLU A 233 -16.88 -1.58 -12.38
N ARG A 234 -16.57 -0.66 -13.29
CA ARG A 234 -17.41 -0.39 -14.47
C ARG A 234 -17.51 -1.54 -15.45
N LEU A 235 -16.48 -2.35 -15.52
CA LEU A 235 -16.40 -3.51 -16.42
C LEU A 235 -16.80 -4.82 -15.72
N ASP A 236 -17.24 -4.74 -14.46
CA ASP A 236 -17.63 -5.90 -13.64
C ASP A 236 -16.55 -7.00 -13.58
N LEU A 237 -15.27 -6.58 -13.48
CA LEU A 237 -14.12 -7.47 -13.45
C LEU A 237 -13.75 -7.94 -12.04
N ILE A 238 -14.27 -7.28 -11.00
CA ILE A 238 -13.95 -7.57 -9.61
C ILE A 238 -14.59 -8.90 -9.22
N GLU A 239 -13.77 -9.85 -8.79
CA GLU A 239 -14.25 -11.15 -8.30
C GLU A 239 -15.25 -10.97 -7.15
N LYS A 240 -16.43 -11.59 -7.30
CA LYS A 240 -17.51 -11.50 -6.32
C LYS A 240 -17.43 -12.65 -5.32
N ASN A 241 -17.96 -12.40 -4.12
CA ASN A 241 -18.02 -13.39 -3.05
C ASN A 241 -16.66 -14.05 -2.76
N ALA A 242 -15.61 -13.23 -2.71
CA ALA A 242 -14.24 -13.67 -2.51
C ALA A 242 -13.50 -12.80 -1.47
N PHE A 243 -12.67 -13.44 -0.67
CA PHE A 243 -11.74 -12.81 0.26
C PHE A 243 -10.32 -13.09 -0.20
N ARG A 244 -9.67 -12.07 -0.76
CA ARG A 244 -8.33 -12.19 -1.34
C ARG A 244 -7.31 -11.51 -0.44
N PHE A 245 -6.52 -12.35 0.23
CA PHE A 245 -5.48 -11.93 1.16
C PHE A 245 -4.14 -11.78 0.47
N CYS A 246 -3.34 -10.83 0.95
CA CYS A 246 -1.90 -10.77 0.71
C CYS A 246 -1.20 -10.11 1.89
N PHE A 247 0.10 -10.34 1.98
CA PHE A 247 1.00 -9.50 2.76
C PHE A 247 1.57 -8.40 1.87
N VAL A 248 1.68 -7.20 2.41
CA VAL A 248 2.52 -6.15 1.85
C VAL A 248 3.67 -5.94 2.81
N ASN A 249 4.90 -6.06 2.33
CA ASN A 249 6.12 -5.95 3.14
C ASN A 249 7.12 -4.95 2.53
N ASP A 250 8.32 -4.90 3.09
CA ASP A 250 9.42 -4.07 2.60
C ASP A 250 9.04 -2.60 2.47
N PHE A 251 8.36 -2.08 3.49
CA PHE A 251 8.04 -0.67 3.57
C PHE A 251 9.31 0.17 3.70
N PRO A 252 9.38 1.35 3.04
CA PRO A 252 10.47 2.29 3.29
C PRO A 252 10.47 2.71 4.76
N MET A 253 11.64 2.76 5.39
CA MET A 253 11.74 3.16 6.79
C MET A 253 11.60 4.66 6.96
N TYR A 254 12.11 5.43 6.00
CA TYR A 254 12.15 6.88 6.02
C TYR A 254 11.59 7.47 4.73
N GLU A 255 11.05 8.67 4.85
CA GLU A 255 10.65 9.52 3.74
C GLU A 255 11.09 10.97 3.97
N TYR A 256 11.31 11.72 2.89
CA TYR A 256 11.61 13.14 3.00
C TYR A 256 10.32 13.96 3.12
N ASN A 257 10.08 14.51 4.33
CA ASN A 257 8.98 15.43 4.57
C ASN A 257 9.32 16.79 3.94
N LYS A 258 8.63 17.12 2.84
CA LYS A 258 8.86 18.36 2.07
C LYS A 258 8.45 19.62 2.84
N ASP A 259 7.46 19.52 3.72
CA ASP A 259 6.93 20.64 4.49
C ASP A 259 7.87 20.99 5.65
N GLU A 260 8.34 19.99 6.37
CA GLU A 260 9.26 20.15 7.49
C GLU A 260 10.73 20.16 7.07
N LYS A 261 11.03 19.84 5.78
CA LYS A 261 12.37 19.78 5.19
C LYS A 261 13.33 18.86 5.96
N LYS A 262 12.83 17.74 6.43
CA LYS A 262 13.59 16.73 7.17
C LYS A 262 13.23 15.31 6.72
N MET A 263 14.10 14.37 7.05
CA MET A 263 13.77 12.97 6.99
C MET A 263 12.84 12.62 8.15
N ASP A 264 11.78 11.88 7.90
CA ASP A 264 10.84 11.39 8.90
C ASP A 264 10.61 9.90 8.72
N PHE A 265 10.02 9.24 9.71
CA PHE A 265 9.62 7.85 9.57
C PHE A 265 8.34 7.75 8.74
N THR A 266 8.35 6.83 7.78
CA THR A 266 7.17 6.62 6.92
C THR A 266 5.99 6.08 7.71
N HIS A 267 6.23 5.11 8.62
CA HIS A 267 5.19 4.44 9.42
C HIS A 267 5.65 4.23 10.87
N ASN A 268 6.13 3.01 11.18
CA ASN A 268 6.44 2.60 12.55
C ASN A 268 7.92 2.81 12.92
N PRO A 269 8.27 3.80 13.74
CA PRO A 269 9.66 4.11 14.09
C PRO A 269 10.34 3.00 14.90
N PHE A 270 9.58 2.06 15.44
CA PHE A 270 10.08 0.94 16.25
C PHE A 270 10.36 -0.33 15.44
N SER A 271 10.16 -0.30 14.12
CA SER A 271 10.49 -1.42 13.24
C SER A 271 12.00 -1.59 13.10
N MET A 272 12.44 -2.84 12.93
CA MET A 272 13.84 -3.14 12.65
C MET A 272 14.17 -2.73 11.21
N PRO A 273 15.24 -1.93 10.98
CA PRO A 273 15.73 -1.68 9.63
C PRO A 273 16.32 -2.96 9.02
N GLN A 274 16.04 -3.22 7.76
CA GLN A 274 16.70 -4.27 7.01
C GLN A 274 18.19 -3.91 6.84
N GLY A 275 19.07 -4.88 7.03
CA GLY A 275 20.52 -4.64 7.08
C GLY A 275 21.02 -4.00 8.38
N GLY A 276 20.14 -3.73 9.35
CA GLY A 276 20.50 -3.33 10.70
C GLY A 276 21.37 -2.07 10.77
N LEU A 277 22.39 -2.11 11.64
CA LEU A 277 23.29 -0.98 11.85
C LEU A 277 24.15 -0.64 10.63
N GLU A 278 24.48 -1.62 9.81
CA GLU A 278 25.27 -1.39 8.58
C GLU A 278 24.48 -0.53 7.60
N ALA A 279 23.22 -0.87 7.33
CA ALA A 279 22.35 -0.08 6.47
C ALA A 279 22.20 1.36 6.98
N LEU A 280 21.99 1.56 8.29
CA LEU A 280 21.88 2.88 8.90
C LEU A 280 23.16 3.74 8.78
N ASN A 281 24.33 3.11 8.61
CA ASN A 281 25.60 3.82 8.50
C ASN A 281 26.03 4.09 7.05
N THR A 282 25.58 3.26 6.10
CA THR A 282 26.16 3.22 4.75
C THR A 282 25.16 3.53 3.63
N MET A 283 23.88 3.30 3.86
CA MET A 283 22.86 3.52 2.85
C MET A 283 22.26 4.94 2.91
N ASN A 284 21.73 5.40 1.79
CA ASN A 284 20.88 6.58 1.80
C ASN A 284 19.61 6.25 2.62
N PRO A 285 19.16 7.12 3.55
CA PRO A 285 17.96 6.85 4.37
C PRO A 285 16.71 6.48 3.58
N GLU A 286 16.49 7.07 2.40
CA GLU A 286 15.33 6.78 1.54
C GLU A 286 15.38 5.36 0.94
N ASP A 287 16.55 4.70 0.92
CA ASP A 287 16.73 3.35 0.41
C ASP A 287 16.63 2.27 1.50
N ILE A 288 16.53 2.66 2.77
CA ILE A 288 16.45 1.74 3.90
C ILE A 288 15.01 1.23 4.03
N LEU A 289 14.86 -0.09 3.96
CA LEU A 289 13.57 -0.75 4.18
C LEU A 289 13.44 -1.20 5.66
N ALA A 290 12.20 -1.28 6.12
CA ALA A 290 11.87 -1.80 7.45
C ALA A 290 11.30 -3.22 7.36
N TYR A 291 11.54 -4.03 8.38
CA TYR A 291 10.81 -5.28 8.60
C TYR A 291 9.40 -4.97 9.14
N GLN A 292 8.64 -4.27 8.32
CA GLN A 292 7.25 -3.95 8.55
C GLN A 292 6.39 -4.63 7.49
N TYR A 293 5.17 -5.00 7.88
CA TYR A 293 4.23 -5.63 6.97
C TYR A 293 2.79 -5.26 7.34
N ASP A 294 1.93 -5.30 6.32
CA ASP A 294 0.49 -5.25 6.48
C ASP A 294 -0.14 -6.54 5.95
N ILE A 295 -1.23 -6.97 6.56
CA ILE A 295 -2.10 -8.02 6.04
C ILE A 295 -3.30 -7.32 5.41
N VAL A 296 -3.46 -7.49 4.12
CA VAL A 296 -4.49 -6.82 3.34
C VAL A 296 -5.49 -7.83 2.81
N CYS A 297 -6.77 -7.51 2.90
CA CYS A 297 -7.85 -8.27 2.28
C CYS A 297 -8.75 -7.33 1.50
N ASN A 298 -8.92 -7.61 0.20
CA ASN A 298 -9.86 -6.86 -0.63
C ASN A 298 -9.66 -5.33 -0.62
N GLY A 299 -8.41 -4.89 -0.58
CA GLY A 299 -8.08 -3.45 -0.55
C GLY A 299 -8.20 -2.80 0.82
N VAL A 300 -8.36 -3.58 1.89
CA VAL A 300 -8.45 -3.10 3.27
C VAL A 300 -7.34 -3.71 4.12
N GLU A 301 -6.62 -2.88 4.86
CA GLU A 301 -5.67 -3.34 5.89
C GLU A 301 -6.46 -3.96 7.05
N LEU A 302 -6.27 -5.25 7.27
CA LEU A 302 -6.84 -5.96 8.43
C LEU A 302 -5.91 -5.94 9.63
N SER A 303 -4.62 -5.96 9.39
CA SER A 303 -3.60 -5.97 10.44
C SER A 303 -2.31 -5.37 9.91
N SER A 304 -1.53 -4.83 10.82
CA SER A 304 -0.15 -4.43 10.57
C SER A 304 0.76 -5.00 11.64
N GLY A 305 2.03 -5.17 11.32
CA GLY A 305 3.03 -5.66 12.24
C GLY A 305 4.45 -5.31 11.83
N ALA A 306 5.39 -5.61 12.71
CA ALA A 306 6.80 -5.41 12.44
C ALA A 306 7.66 -6.36 13.30
N VAL A 307 8.83 -6.71 12.78
CA VAL A 307 9.91 -7.16 13.63
C VAL A 307 10.39 -5.96 14.44
N ARG A 308 10.26 -6.04 15.76
CA ARG A 308 10.63 -4.94 16.66
C ARG A 308 12.14 -4.75 16.69
N ASN A 309 12.56 -3.50 16.70
CA ASN A 309 13.96 -3.18 16.87
C ASN A 309 14.38 -3.50 18.32
N HIS A 310 15.06 -4.60 18.49
CA HIS A 310 15.59 -5.11 19.76
C HIS A 310 17.09 -4.87 19.92
N ASP A 311 17.77 -4.37 18.89
CA ASP A 311 19.17 -4.00 18.95
C ASP A 311 19.32 -2.58 19.53
N LEU A 312 20.06 -2.47 20.63
CA LEU A 312 20.29 -1.17 21.29
C LEU A 312 21.09 -0.19 20.42
N CYS A 313 21.98 -0.69 19.58
CA CYS A 313 22.82 0.14 18.73
C CYS A 313 22.03 0.88 17.63
N PRO A 314 21.16 0.21 16.87
CA PRO A 314 20.21 0.88 15.99
C PRO A 314 19.22 1.79 16.75
N ALA A 315 18.77 1.39 17.94
CA ALA A 315 17.83 2.18 18.73
C ALA A 315 18.39 3.57 19.10
N THR A 316 19.67 3.66 19.47
CA THR A 316 20.32 4.92 19.80
C THR A 316 20.64 5.79 18.58
N ARG A 317 20.78 5.17 17.40
CA ARG A 317 21.03 5.87 16.13
C ARG A 317 19.74 6.09 15.30
N ARG A 318 18.62 5.48 15.69
CA ARG A 318 17.31 5.59 15.03
C ARG A 318 16.90 7.04 14.75
N TYR A 319 17.27 7.94 15.64
CA TYR A 319 16.97 9.36 15.52
C TYR A 319 18.05 10.14 14.76
N GLY A 320 19.08 9.46 14.24
CA GLY A 320 20.10 10.02 13.35
C GLY A 320 20.87 11.23 13.90
N PRO A 321 21.60 11.95 13.04
CA PRO A 321 22.28 13.21 13.41
C PRO A 321 21.36 14.32 13.90
N TRP A 322 20.05 14.21 13.60
CA TRP A 322 19.03 15.20 13.93
C TRP A 322 18.66 15.25 15.42
N TYR A 323 18.73 14.13 16.12
CA TYR A 323 18.48 14.11 17.57
C TYR A 323 19.59 14.79 18.35
N ARG A 324 20.84 14.71 17.85
CA ARG A 324 22.00 15.39 18.49
C ARG A 324 21.96 16.91 18.40
N GLN A 325 21.25 17.49 17.44
CA GLN A 325 21.10 18.94 17.35
C GLN A 325 20.06 19.50 18.34
N ASN A 326 19.10 18.67 18.75
CA ASN A 326 18.04 19.09 19.67
C ASN A 326 18.38 18.79 21.15
N ASP A 327 19.26 17.85 21.46
CA ASP A 327 19.71 17.57 22.84
C ASP A 327 20.49 18.76 23.44
N HIS A 328 21.17 19.56 22.63
CA HIS A 328 21.81 20.79 23.10
C HIS A 328 20.85 21.98 23.37
N ALA A 329 19.57 21.83 23.00
CA ALA A 329 18.54 22.83 23.30
C ALA A 329 17.79 22.54 24.60
N ALA A 330 17.88 21.33 25.15
CA ALA A 330 17.26 20.92 26.40
C ALA A 330 18.17 21.09 27.64
N GLU A 331 19.45 21.40 27.46
CA GLU A 331 20.42 21.66 28.53
C GLU A 331 20.69 23.14 28.79
N LYS A 332 19.81 24.05 28.33
CA LYS A 332 19.92 25.50 28.66
C LYS A 332 18.62 25.99 29.35
#